data_7f69da444973ff2d3daa1a4e80e92391
#
_entry.id   7f69da444973ff2d3daa1a4e80e92391
#
_cell.length_a   1.000
_cell.length_b   1.000
_cell.length_c   1.000
_cell.angle_alpha   90.00
_cell.angle_beta   90.00
_cell.angle_gamma   90.00
#
_symmetry.space_group_name_H-M   'P 1'
#
loop_
_entity.id
_entity.type
_entity.pdbx_description
1 polymer ?
#
loop_
_entity_poly.entity_id
_entity_poly.type
_entity_poly.pdbx_seq_one_letter_code
_entity_poly.pdbx_strand_id
1 'polypeptide(L)'
;DAPGTVKKDSYRFVIVPKVVHPWFDKVNEGAQQAAAALKAQTGANVEIVYSAPQSADVVQQNQIIDSALATRPDGLALDLLDPSGNRASLEEAQGQKIPLVLFDSVPPEGMTITHIGSDFCEQAKIAARRLVEVLGGEGEVAIMMGVPTAPNHSIRADCHREVFKEHPGIKVVAEGIDNDSIEIAQQQAAAIMQANPNLKGWVASDAAGPIGIGQAIVEAGKQGKVTLVGLDNLPEMLDMIRNGVADSSSASQPELQGYWSVMTLWAQATGAPVPGYIDTGNAFLTKENVGN
;
A
#
# COMPACT_ATOMS: atom_id res chain seq x y z
N ASP A 1 33.83 13.93 -6.70
CA ASP A 1 32.72 14.39 -7.54
C ASP A 1 31.67 15.09 -6.68
N ALA A 2 31.02 16.10 -7.22
CA ALA A 2 29.91 16.76 -6.51
C ALA A 2 28.76 15.76 -6.27
N PRO A 3 28.04 15.90 -5.12
CA PRO A 3 26.85 15.09 -4.86
C PRO A 3 25.84 15.19 -6.01
N GLY A 4 25.27 14.07 -6.43
CA GLY A 4 24.33 14.01 -7.56
C GLY A 4 24.98 13.90 -8.95
N THR A 5 26.31 13.84 -9.03
CA THR A 5 27.00 13.68 -10.32
C THR A 5 26.79 12.25 -10.86
N VAL A 6 26.41 12.16 -12.15
CA VAL A 6 26.32 10.88 -12.87
C VAL A 6 27.70 10.21 -12.90
N LYS A 7 27.78 8.96 -12.44
CA LYS A 7 29.03 8.21 -12.31
C LYS A 7 29.22 7.13 -13.37
N LYS A 8 28.15 6.75 -14.06
CA LYS A 8 28.15 5.74 -15.12
C LYS A 8 26.97 5.89 -16.06
N ASP A 9 27.06 5.28 -17.24
CA ASP A 9 26.07 5.45 -18.33
C ASP A 9 24.78 4.66 -18.10
N SER A 10 24.79 3.67 -17.19
CA SER A 10 23.65 2.82 -16.91
C SER A 10 23.56 2.44 -15.44
N TYR A 11 22.34 2.46 -14.92
CA TYR A 11 21.98 2.03 -13.56
C TYR A 11 20.87 1.01 -13.63
N ARG A 12 20.90 0.02 -12.73
CA ARG A 12 19.86 -1.00 -12.61
C ARG A 12 19.29 -0.98 -11.20
N PHE A 13 18.00 -0.65 -11.09
CA PHE A 13 17.25 -0.67 -9.84
C PHE A 13 16.26 -1.80 -9.84
N VAL A 14 16.22 -2.57 -8.73
CA VAL A 14 15.28 -3.68 -8.54
C VAL A 14 14.19 -3.24 -7.58
N ILE A 15 12.93 -3.51 -7.94
CA ILE A 15 11.76 -3.23 -7.12
C ILE A 15 11.10 -4.55 -6.74
N VAL A 16 10.93 -4.80 -5.45
CA VAL A 16 10.30 -6.01 -4.92
C VAL A 16 9.11 -5.60 -4.05
N PRO A 17 7.88 -5.73 -4.56
CA PRO A 17 6.66 -5.49 -3.80
C PRO A 17 6.32 -6.67 -2.88
N LYS A 18 5.22 -6.56 -2.12
CA LYS A 18 4.72 -7.64 -1.26
C LYS A 18 4.20 -8.82 -2.05
N VAL A 19 3.48 -8.55 -3.14
CA VAL A 19 2.77 -9.57 -3.91
C VAL A 19 2.41 -9.02 -5.30
N VAL A 20 2.09 -9.89 -6.23
CA VAL A 20 1.45 -9.50 -7.51
C VAL A 20 0.06 -8.92 -7.20
N HIS A 21 -0.12 -7.64 -7.48
CA HIS A 21 -1.36 -6.92 -7.21
C HIS A 21 -1.45 -5.64 -8.06
N PRO A 22 -2.64 -5.22 -8.55
CA PRO A 22 -2.80 -4.03 -9.39
C PRO A 22 -2.29 -2.73 -8.78
N TRP A 23 -2.34 -2.59 -7.44
CA TRP A 23 -1.77 -1.43 -6.75
C TRP A 23 -0.27 -1.29 -7.01
N PHE A 24 0.47 -2.41 -7.02
CA PHE A 24 1.91 -2.43 -7.29
C PHE A 24 2.24 -2.22 -8.77
N ASP A 25 1.32 -2.53 -9.69
CA ASP A 25 1.48 -2.16 -11.10
C ASP A 25 1.56 -0.63 -11.25
N LYS A 26 0.80 0.11 -10.44
CA LYS A 26 0.87 1.57 -10.36
C LYS A 26 2.21 2.08 -9.80
N VAL A 27 2.76 1.40 -8.82
CA VAL A 27 4.13 1.67 -8.32
C VAL A 27 5.14 1.50 -9.47
N ASN A 28 5.05 0.41 -10.22
CA ASN A 28 5.93 0.18 -11.36
C ASN A 28 5.78 1.24 -12.47
N GLU A 29 4.56 1.67 -12.77
CA GLU A 29 4.32 2.78 -13.70
C GLU A 29 5.06 4.06 -13.28
N GLY A 30 4.95 4.44 -12.00
CA GLY A 30 5.67 5.59 -11.44
C GLY A 30 7.19 5.44 -11.50
N ALA A 31 7.70 4.23 -11.22
CA ALA A 31 9.13 3.93 -11.34
C ALA A 31 9.65 4.07 -12.78
N GLN A 32 8.90 3.59 -13.77
CA GLN A 32 9.24 3.75 -15.20
C GLN A 32 9.23 5.22 -15.62
N GLN A 33 8.29 6.02 -15.12
CA GLN A 33 8.25 7.47 -15.37
C GLN A 33 9.49 8.17 -14.81
N ALA A 34 9.93 7.82 -13.60
CA ALA A 34 11.15 8.36 -13.01
C ALA A 34 12.39 7.97 -13.82
N ALA A 35 12.50 6.72 -14.24
CA ALA A 35 13.58 6.25 -15.10
C ALA A 35 13.65 7.02 -16.42
N ALA A 36 12.51 7.26 -17.05
CA ALA A 36 12.42 8.06 -18.29
C ALA A 36 12.83 9.53 -18.05
N ALA A 37 12.39 10.13 -16.95
CA ALA A 37 12.77 11.50 -16.57
C ALA A 37 14.28 11.63 -16.33
N LEU A 38 14.88 10.69 -15.60
CA LEU A 38 16.32 10.67 -15.36
C LEU A 38 17.12 10.54 -16.66
N LYS A 39 16.69 9.66 -17.56
CA LYS A 39 17.32 9.51 -18.88
C LYS A 39 17.25 10.80 -19.69
N ALA A 40 16.10 11.45 -19.70
CA ALA A 40 15.91 12.71 -20.43
C ALA A 40 16.79 13.85 -19.85
N GLN A 41 16.94 13.91 -18.54
CA GLN A 41 17.69 14.97 -17.86
C GLN A 41 19.19 14.74 -17.84
N THR A 42 19.64 13.49 -17.72
CA THR A 42 21.04 13.16 -17.45
C THR A 42 21.73 12.40 -18.59
N GLY A 43 20.98 11.81 -19.49
CA GLY A 43 21.49 10.90 -20.52
C GLY A 43 21.76 9.48 -20.03
N ALA A 44 21.84 9.24 -18.71
CA ALA A 44 22.09 7.92 -18.16
C ALA A 44 20.87 7.00 -18.34
N ASN A 45 21.11 5.76 -18.70
CA ASN A 45 20.03 4.76 -18.76
C ASN A 45 19.71 4.23 -17.35
N VAL A 46 18.43 4.16 -17.03
CA VAL A 46 17.94 3.57 -15.78
C VAL A 46 17.03 2.41 -16.13
N GLU A 47 17.50 1.20 -15.85
CA GLU A 47 16.74 -0.04 -16.00
C GLU A 47 16.00 -0.33 -14.70
N ILE A 48 14.69 -0.55 -14.78
CA ILE A 48 13.85 -0.98 -13.67
C ILE A 48 13.56 -2.47 -13.84
N VAL A 49 14.00 -3.27 -12.86
CA VAL A 49 13.67 -4.69 -12.75
C VAL A 49 12.61 -4.86 -11.68
N TYR A 50 11.41 -5.24 -12.08
CA TYR A 50 10.28 -5.45 -11.18
C TYR A 50 10.07 -6.94 -10.94
N SER A 51 10.15 -7.39 -9.69
CA SER A 51 10.07 -8.80 -9.31
C SER A 51 9.14 -8.99 -8.12
N ALA A 52 7.92 -9.46 -8.37
CA ALA A 52 6.89 -9.64 -7.36
C ALA A 52 6.74 -11.10 -6.93
N PRO A 53 6.56 -11.38 -5.62
CA PRO A 53 6.10 -12.70 -5.15
C PRO A 53 4.71 -13.01 -5.70
N GLN A 54 4.44 -14.28 -5.99
CA GLN A 54 3.13 -14.71 -6.47
C GLN A 54 2.06 -14.76 -5.37
N SER A 55 2.50 -14.88 -4.12
CA SER A 55 1.65 -14.83 -2.92
C SER A 55 2.32 -14.00 -1.84
N ALA A 56 1.52 -13.51 -0.87
CA ALA A 56 2.01 -12.77 0.28
C ALA A 56 2.73 -13.72 1.26
N ASP A 57 3.94 -14.14 0.91
CA ASP A 57 4.80 -15.08 1.62
C ASP A 57 6.19 -14.47 1.82
N VAL A 58 6.61 -14.28 3.08
CA VAL A 58 7.88 -13.64 3.43
C VAL A 58 9.09 -14.47 2.97
N VAL A 59 8.98 -15.80 2.96
CA VAL A 59 10.07 -16.68 2.49
C VAL A 59 10.27 -16.50 0.99
N GLN A 60 9.19 -16.47 0.22
CA GLN A 60 9.24 -16.22 -1.21
C GLN A 60 9.78 -14.80 -1.50
N GLN A 61 9.33 -13.79 -0.75
CA GLN A 61 9.85 -12.43 -0.89
C GLN A 61 11.34 -12.36 -0.61
N ASN A 62 11.83 -12.97 0.47
CA ASN A 62 13.25 -13.00 0.81
C ASN A 62 14.09 -13.71 -0.27
N GLN A 63 13.61 -14.80 -0.85
CA GLN A 63 14.29 -15.47 -1.97
C GLN A 63 14.46 -14.55 -3.18
N ILE A 64 13.45 -13.74 -3.48
CA ILE A 64 13.51 -12.74 -4.56
C ILE A 64 14.51 -11.64 -4.22
N ILE A 65 14.48 -11.13 -2.98
CA ILE A 65 15.42 -10.10 -2.50
C ILE A 65 16.86 -10.61 -2.58
N ASP A 66 17.12 -11.80 -2.05
CA ASP A 66 18.46 -12.40 -2.03
C ASP A 66 18.98 -12.67 -3.44
N SER A 67 18.11 -13.12 -4.35
CA SER A 67 18.43 -13.29 -5.77
C SER A 67 18.77 -11.94 -6.43
N ALA A 68 18.05 -10.87 -6.09
CA ALA A 68 18.35 -9.52 -6.58
C ALA A 68 19.70 -9.04 -6.06
N LEU A 69 19.99 -9.23 -4.75
CA LEU A 69 21.26 -8.84 -4.13
C LEU A 69 22.47 -9.57 -4.75
N ALA A 70 22.30 -10.85 -5.08
CA ALA A 70 23.36 -11.63 -5.75
C ALA A 70 23.78 -11.04 -7.10
N THR A 71 22.92 -10.28 -7.76
CA THR A 71 23.22 -9.58 -9.02
C THR A 71 23.90 -8.23 -8.82
N ARG A 72 24.06 -7.77 -7.58
CA ARG A 72 24.63 -6.46 -7.20
C ARG A 72 23.99 -5.31 -7.97
N PRO A 73 22.67 -5.03 -7.77
CA PRO A 73 22.01 -3.92 -8.41
C PRO A 73 22.55 -2.57 -7.90
N ASP A 74 22.26 -1.52 -8.62
CA ASP A 74 22.63 -0.15 -8.21
C ASP A 74 21.69 0.44 -7.17
N GLY A 75 20.59 -0.21 -6.91
CA GLY A 75 19.62 0.13 -5.89
C GLY A 75 18.50 -0.90 -5.79
N LEU A 76 17.88 -0.92 -4.61
CA LEU A 76 16.83 -1.85 -4.25
C LEU A 76 15.70 -1.10 -3.55
N ALA A 77 14.49 -1.19 -4.06
CA ALA A 77 13.28 -0.67 -3.43
C ALA A 77 12.38 -1.82 -3.01
N LEU A 78 11.97 -1.83 -1.75
CA LEU A 78 11.23 -2.95 -1.14
C LEU A 78 9.96 -2.46 -0.44
N ASP A 79 8.89 -3.22 -0.57
CA ASP A 79 7.73 -3.15 0.33
C ASP A 79 7.70 -4.41 1.19
N LEU A 80 7.90 -4.25 2.50
CA LEU A 80 8.13 -5.36 3.42
C LEU A 80 6.82 -6.06 3.81
N LEU A 81 6.75 -7.36 3.61
CA LEU A 81 5.67 -8.21 4.15
C LEU A 81 5.76 -8.36 5.67
N ASP A 82 6.96 -8.55 6.18
CA ASP A 82 7.24 -8.74 7.60
C ASP A 82 8.63 -8.15 7.91
N PRO A 83 8.71 -6.97 8.53
CA PRO A 83 10.00 -6.34 8.82
C PRO A 83 10.95 -7.23 9.62
N SER A 84 10.44 -8.02 10.57
CA SER A 84 11.25 -8.96 11.34
C SER A 84 11.75 -10.11 10.47
N GLY A 85 10.88 -10.68 9.64
CA GLY A 85 11.22 -11.75 8.71
C GLY A 85 12.12 -11.31 7.56
N ASN A 86 12.06 -10.03 7.17
CA ASN A 86 12.90 -9.46 6.11
C ASN A 86 14.25 -8.94 6.63
N ARG A 87 14.46 -8.82 7.95
CA ARG A 87 15.63 -8.16 8.55
C ARG A 87 16.97 -8.64 7.98
N ALA A 88 17.17 -9.96 7.89
CA ALA A 88 18.44 -10.53 7.42
C ALA A 88 18.79 -10.09 5.99
N SER A 89 17.81 -10.08 5.08
CA SER A 89 18.00 -9.60 3.71
C SER A 89 18.30 -8.09 3.65
N LEU A 90 17.69 -7.29 4.54
CA LEU A 90 17.98 -5.86 4.65
C LEU A 90 19.40 -5.60 5.18
N GLU A 91 19.82 -6.34 6.20
CA GLU A 91 21.19 -6.27 6.74
C GLU A 91 22.22 -6.67 5.68
N GLU A 92 21.93 -7.69 4.87
CA GLU A 92 22.79 -8.08 3.74
C GLU A 92 22.90 -6.95 2.71
N ALA A 93 21.79 -6.32 2.32
CA ALA A 93 21.80 -5.18 1.40
C ALA A 93 22.68 -4.02 1.93
N GLN A 94 22.52 -3.68 3.21
CA GLN A 94 23.33 -2.65 3.87
C GLN A 94 24.81 -3.05 3.97
N GLY A 95 25.09 -4.32 4.28
CA GLY A 95 26.46 -4.86 4.31
C GLY A 95 27.16 -4.77 2.95
N GLN A 96 26.44 -5.01 1.88
CA GLN A 96 26.92 -4.84 0.50
C GLN A 96 26.96 -3.37 0.04
N LYS A 97 26.50 -2.42 0.87
CA LYS A 97 26.41 -0.98 0.55
C LYS A 97 25.57 -0.69 -0.71
N ILE A 98 24.56 -1.50 -0.96
CA ILE A 98 23.59 -1.27 -2.04
C ILE A 98 22.63 -0.17 -1.59
N PRO A 99 22.41 0.88 -2.40
CA PRO A 99 21.35 1.86 -2.17
C PRO A 99 20.02 1.18 -1.91
N LEU A 100 19.36 1.55 -0.80
CA LEU A 100 18.16 0.86 -0.32
C LEU A 100 17.09 1.87 0.11
N VAL A 101 15.87 1.68 -0.36
CA VAL A 101 14.70 2.40 0.09
C VAL A 101 13.55 1.42 0.36
N LEU A 102 12.66 1.80 1.25
CA LEU A 102 11.38 1.12 1.43
C LEU A 102 10.26 1.97 0.85
N PHE A 103 9.24 1.36 0.31
CA PHE A 103 8.00 2.03 -0.06
C PHE A 103 6.83 1.30 0.57
N ASP A 104 5.78 2.03 0.90
CA ASP A 104 4.55 1.53 1.52
C ASP A 104 4.79 0.63 2.75
N SER A 105 5.92 0.79 3.40
CA SER A 105 6.33 0.09 4.62
C SER A 105 7.31 0.92 5.43
N VAL A 106 7.51 0.54 6.69
CA VAL A 106 8.43 1.22 7.60
C VAL A 106 9.64 0.33 7.92
N PRO A 107 10.81 0.91 8.24
CA PRO A 107 11.98 0.12 8.63
C PRO A 107 11.72 -0.76 9.86
N PRO A 108 12.37 -1.92 9.95
CA PRO A 108 12.40 -2.68 11.18
C PRO A 108 12.97 -1.86 12.34
N GLU A 109 12.56 -2.15 13.56
CA GLU A 109 13.07 -1.47 14.75
C GLU A 109 14.60 -1.48 14.80
N GLY A 110 15.18 -0.30 15.05
CA GLY A 110 16.63 -0.10 15.13
C GLY A 110 17.37 -0.03 13.80
N MET A 111 16.68 -0.14 12.65
CA MET A 111 17.29 0.07 11.34
C MET A 111 16.95 1.47 10.79
N THR A 112 17.95 2.11 10.19
CA THR A 112 17.76 3.39 9.49
C THR A 112 17.78 3.15 7.99
N ILE A 113 16.60 3.27 7.37
CA ILE A 113 16.40 3.13 5.93
C ILE A 113 15.42 4.21 5.50
N THR A 114 15.71 4.94 4.42
CA THR A 114 14.75 5.88 3.85
C THR A 114 13.49 5.14 3.43
N HIS A 115 12.33 5.64 3.84
CA HIS A 115 11.06 5.06 3.44
C HIS A 115 10.12 6.12 2.83
N ILE A 116 9.30 5.66 1.90
CA ILE A 116 8.44 6.47 1.05
C ILE A 116 7.02 5.93 1.18
N GLY A 117 6.07 6.80 1.47
CA GLY A 117 4.69 6.39 1.64
C GLY A 117 3.82 7.54 2.09
N SER A 118 2.60 7.22 2.48
CA SER A 118 1.68 8.14 3.13
C SER A 118 1.61 7.84 4.63
N ASP A 119 1.01 8.76 5.38
CA ASP A 119 0.66 8.48 6.78
C ASP A 119 -0.46 7.44 6.81
N PHE A 120 -0.12 6.21 7.13
CA PHE A 120 -1.05 5.08 7.15
C PHE A 120 -2.15 5.26 8.19
N CYS A 121 -1.79 5.81 9.34
CA CYS A 121 -2.76 6.05 10.41
C CYS A 121 -3.76 7.12 10.00
N GLU A 122 -3.30 8.25 9.47
CA GLU A 122 -4.20 9.31 9.00
C GLU A 122 -5.08 8.84 7.83
N GLN A 123 -4.53 8.06 6.90
CA GLN A 123 -5.31 7.44 5.82
C GLN A 123 -6.47 6.61 6.37
N ALA A 124 -6.20 5.77 7.38
CA ALA A 124 -7.21 4.96 8.03
C ALA A 124 -8.23 5.79 8.82
N LYS A 125 -7.76 6.83 9.54
CA LYS A 125 -8.63 7.72 10.31
C LYS A 125 -9.60 8.51 9.41
N ILE A 126 -9.14 8.93 8.22
CA ILE A 126 -10.01 9.56 7.21
C ILE A 126 -11.18 8.62 6.85
N ALA A 127 -10.88 7.35 6.53
CA ALA A 127 -11.89 6.37 6.18
C ALA A 127 -12.86 6.06 7.33
N ALA A 128 -12.33 5.81 8.52
CA ALA A 128 -13.14 5.47 9.70
C ALA A 128 -14.05 6.63 10.14
N ARG A 129 -13.54 7.87 10.16
CA ARG A 129 -14.34 9.06 10.49
C ARG A 129 -15.45 9.28 9.47
N ARG A 130 -15.16 9.06 8.19
CA ARG A 130 -16.18 9.13 7.14
C ARG A 130 -17.28 8.10 7.35
N LEU A 131 -16.93 6.85 7.69
CA LEU A 131 -17.92 5.81 7.98
C LEU A 131 -18.78 6.19 9.18
N VAL A 132 -18.18 6.69 10.26
CA VAL A 132 -18.91 7.20 11.44
C VAL A 132 -19.90 8.30 11.04
N GLU A 133 -19.45 9.27 10.24
CA GLU A 133 -20.28 10.37 9.75
C GLU A 133 -21.50 9.86 8.95
N VAL A 134 -21.26 8.99 7.97
CA VAL A 134 -22.32 8.45 7.11
C VAL A 134 -23.34 7.63 7.90
N LEU A 135 -22.89 6.91 8.93
CA LEU A 135 -23.76 6.12 9.81
C LEU A 135 -24.45 6.94 10.90
N GLY A 136 -24.16 8.25 10.99
CA GLY A 136 -24.74 9.10 12.04
C GLY A 136 -24.24 8.78 13.44
N GLY A 137 -23.05 8.19 13.57
CA GLY A 137 -22.39 7.90 14.84
C GLY A 137 -22.83 6.61 15.51
N GLU A 138 -23.66 5.79 14.88
CA GLU A 138 -24.15 4.52 15.45
C GLU A 138 -24.30 3.41 14.41
N GLY A 139 -24.09 2.16 14.81
CA GLY A 139 -24.29 0.98 13.99
C GLY A 139 -23.17 -0.06 14.16
N GLU A 140 -23.43 -1.23 13.61
CA GLU A 140 -22.47 -2.33 13.56
C GLU A 140 -21.56 -2.18 12.33
N VAL A 141 -20.26 -2.29 12.54
CA VAL A 141 -19.24 -2.19 11.50
C VAL A 141 -18.28 -3.36 11.53
N ALA A 142 -17.60 -3.61 10.43
CA ALA A 142 -16.56 -4.60 10.31
C ALA A 142 -15.29 -3.98 9.69
N ILE A 143 -14.16 -4.60 9.99
CA ILE A 143 -12.83 -4.23 9.49
C ILE A 143 -12.28 -5.41 8.68
N MET A 144 -11.80 -5.16 7.47
CA MET A 144 -11.02 -6.13 6.71
C MET A 144 -9.54 -5.80 6.86
N MET A 145 -8.78 -6.76 7.36
CA MET A 145 -7.32 -6.72 7.49
C MET A 145 -6.70 -7.35 6.24
N GLY A 146 -5.65 -6.73 5.71
CA GLY A 146 -4.83 -7.32 4.67
C GLY A 146 -3.87 -8.38 5.24
N VAL A 147 -2.57 -8.13 5.15
CA VAL A 147 -1.51 -8.98 5.71
C VAL A 147 -1.19 -8.53 7.14
N PRO A 148 -1.45 -9.34 8.18
CA PRO A 148 -1.30 -8.89 9.58
C PRO A 148 0.13 -8.49 9.97
N THR A 149 1.14 -9.07 9.33
CA THR A 149 2.56 -8.77 9.57
C THR A 149 3.07 -7.55 8.80
N ALA A 150 2.32 -7.06 7.81
CA ALA A 150 2.67 -5.86 7.06
C ALA A 150 2.33 -4.59 7.86
N PRO A 151 3.31 -3.72 8.18
CA PRO A 151 3.11 -2.59 9.08
C PRO A 151 2.03 -1.61 8.60
N ASN A 152 1.98 -1.31 7.29
CA ASN A 152 0.97 -0.44 6.73
C ASN A 152 -0.44 -0.97 6.97
N HIS A 153 -0.67 -2.28 6.82
CA HIS A 153 -1.97 -2.90 7.06
C HIS A 153 -2.34 -2.91 8.54
N SER A 154 -1.42 -3.33 9.41
CA SER A 154 -1.67 -3.38 10.86
C SER A 154 -1.88 -1.99 11.47
N ILE A 155 -1.06 -1.00 11.10
CA ILE A 155 -1.22 0.40 11.55
C ILE A 155 -2.59 0.96 11.14
N ARG A 156 -3.01 0.75 9.90
CA ARG A 156 -4.34 1.20 9.43
C ARG A 156 -5.47 0.55 10.22
N ALA A 157 -5.41 -0.77 10.43
CA ALA A 157 -6.44 -1.48 11.20
C ALA A 157 -6.51 -0.99 12.65
N ASP A 158 -5.38 -0.77 13.30
CA ASP A 158 -5.33 -0.21 14.66
C ASP A 158 -5.95 1.19 14.71
N CYS A 159 -5.62 2.05 13.74
CA CYS A 159 -6.17 3.40 13.67
C CYS A 159 -7.67 3.44 13.32
N HIS A 160 -8.19 2.46 12.55
CA HIS A 160 -9.63 2.26 12.41
C HIS A 160 -10.29 1.98 13.78
N ARG A 161 -9.71 1.03 14.54
CA ARG A 161 -10.23 0.66 15.88
C ARG A 161 -10.19 1.83 16.85
N GLU A 162 -9.14 2.66 16.81
CA GLU A 162 -9.04 3.87 17.63
C GLU A 162 -10.21 4.81 17.37
N VAL A 163 -10.49 5.15 16.11
CA VAL A 163 -11.61 6.03 15.76
C VAL A 163 -12.94 5.44 16.22
N PHE A 164 -13.20 4.16 15.95
CA PHE A 164 -14.46 3.54 16.35
C PHE A 164 -14.64 3.50 17.87
N LYS A 165 -13.55 3.33 18.61
CA LYS A 165 -13.57 3.35 20.08
C LYS A 165 -13.95 4.73 20.65
N GLU A 166 -13.64 5.80 19.94
CA GLU A 166 -14.04 7.17 20.32
C GLU A 166 -15.56 7.43 20.13
N HIS A 167 -16.26 6.56 19.40
CA HIS A 167 -17.68 6.66 19.08
C HIS A 167 -18.48 5.48 19.68
N PRO A 168 -18.99 5.58 20.93
CA PRO A 168 -19.62 4.46 21.64
C PRO A 168 -20.84 3.84 20.94
N GLY A 169 -21.48 4.58 20.01
CA GLY A 169 -22.57 4.07 19.19
C GLY A 169 -22.12 3.14 18.06
N ILE A 170 -20.84 3.19 17.68
CA ILE A 170 -20.27 2.30 16.68
C ILE A 170 -19.73 1.03 17.35
N LYS A 171 -20.11 -0.13 16.80
CA LYS A 171 -19.72 -1.44 17.34
C LYS A 171 -18.99 -2.24 16.27
N VAL A 172 -17.71 -2.52 16.48
CA VAL A 172 -16.96 -3.45 15.64
C VAL A 172 -17.41 -4.87 16.01
N VAL A 173 -18.17 -5.51 15.13
CA VAL A 173 -18.76 -6.83 15.39
C VAL A 173 -17.97 -7.97 14.76
N ALA A 174 -17.16 -7.70 13.78
CA ALA A 174 -16.31 -8.69 13.12
C ALA A 174 -15.08 -8.07 12.47
N GLU A 175 -14.06 -8.89 12.32
CA GLU A 175 -12.88 -8.58 11.53
C GLU A 175 -12.55 -9.78 10.63
N GLY A 176 -12.20 -9.51 9.37
CA GLY A 176 -11.72 -10.50 8.41
C GLY A 176 -10.25 -10.29 8.08
N ILE A 177 -9.62 -11.29 7.50
CA ILE A 177 -8.24 -11.25 7.02
C ILE A 177 -8.24 -11.77 5.57
N ASP A 178 -7.79 -10.95 4.62
CA ASP A 178 -7.81 -11.29 3.20
C ASP A 178 -6.44 -11.59 2.59
N ASN A 179 -5.36 -11.32 3.34
CA ASN A 179 -3.98 -11.51 2.86
C ASN A 179 -3.69 -10.80 1.53
N ASP A 180 -4.25 -9.60 1.34
CA ASP A 180 -4.09 -8.77 0.14
C ASP A 180 -4.64 -9.45 -1.14
N SER A 181 -5.72 -10.23 -0.97
CA SER A 181 -6.42 -10.95 -2.04
C SER A 181 -7.88 -10.54 -2.16
N ILE A 182 -8.26 -10.08 -3.35
CA ILE A 182 -9.65 -9.68 -3.66
C ILE A 182 -10.61 -10.85 -3.46
N GLU A 183 -10.24 -12.05 -3.91
CA GLU A 183 -11.10 -13.24 -3.79
C GLU A 183 -11.33 -13.63 -2.32
N ILE A 184 -10.27 -13.62 -1.51
CA ILE A 184 -10.39 -13.94 -0.07
C ILE A 184 -11.22 -12.85 0.63
N ALA A 185 -11.00 -11.57 0.30
CA ALA A 185 -11.80 -10.46 0.82
C ALA A 185 -13.30 -10.64 0.53
N GLN A 186 -13.66 -11.01 -0.69
CA GLN A 186 -15.04 -11.29 -1.09
C GLN A 186 -15.65 -12.44 -0.29
N GLN A 187 -14.93 -13.55 -0.13
CA GLN A 187 -15.39 -14.71 0.65
C GLN A 187 -15.56 -14.35 2.13
N GLN A 188 -14.60 -13.67 2.72
CA GLN A 188 -14.64 -13.22 4.13
C GLN A 188 -15.80 -12.24 4.36
N ALA A 189 -15.96 -11.26 3.46
CA ALA A 189 -17.04 -10.27 3.59
C ALA A 189 -18.43 -10.90 3.47
N ALA A 190 -18.62 -11.84 2.54
CA ALA A 190 -19.86 -12.57 2.40
C ALA A 190 -20.23 -13.36 3.67
N ALA A 191 -19.26 -14.08 4.24
CA ALA A 191 -19.44 -14.85 5.48
C ALA A 191 -19.75 -13.94 6.69
N ILE A 192 -19.05 -12.81 6.83
CA ILE A 192 -19.25 -11.85 7.91
C ILE A 192 -20.62 -11.18 7.80
N MET A 193 -21.07 -10.77 6.61
CA MET A 193 -22.39 -10.19 6.41
C MET A 193 -23.51 -11.20 6.68
N GLN A 194 -23.31 -12.47 6.34
CA GLN A 194 -24.28 -13.52 6.64
C GLN A 194 -24.40 -13.77 8.15
N ALA A 195 -23.27 -13.76 8.87
CA ALA A 195 -23.24 -13.95 10.33
C ALA A 195 -23.72 -12.71 11.10
N ASN A 196 -23.69 -11.52 10.49
CA ASN A 196 -24.04 -10.25 11.13
C ASN A 196 -25.06 -9.50 10.26
N PRO A 197 -26.36 -9.90 10.30
CA PRO A 197 -27.40 -9.34 9.43
C PRO A 197 -27.67 -7.85 9.68
N ASN A 198 -27.26 -7.31 10.82
CA ASN A 198 -27.42 -5.89 11.15
C ASN A 198 -26.18 -5.04 10.81
N LEU A 199 -25.18 -5.62 10.17
CA LEU A 199 -23.98 -4.89 9.75
C LEU A 199 -24.35 -3.70 8.86
N LYS A 200 -23.80 -2.51 9.17
CA LYS A 200 -24.08 -1.25 8.47
C LYS A 200 -22.89 -0.72 7.66
N GLY A 201 -21.69 -1.13 7.98
CA GLY A 201 -20.54 -0.55 7.30
C GLY A 201 -19.26 -1.34 7.40
N TRP A 202 -18.36 -1.02 6.46
CA TRP A 202 -17.05 -1.62 6.29
C TRP A 202 -15.96 -0.57 6.10
N VAL A 203 -14.80 -0.86 6.67
CA VAL A 203 -13.50 -0.30 6.27
C VAL A 203 -12.50 -1.42 6.04
N ALA A 204 -11.44 -1.13 5.31
CA ALA A 204 -10.37 -2.08 5.02
C ALA A 204 -8.98 -1.45 5.19
N SER A 205 -7.98 -2.27 5.48
CA SER A 205 -6.61 -1.82 5.74
C SER A 205 -5.65 -2.03 4.57
N ASP A 206 -6.14 -2.52 3.44
CA ASP A 206 -5.40 -2.79 2.20
C ASP A 206 -6.23 -2.43 0.96
N ALA A 207 -5.65 -2.52 -0.24
CA ALA A 207 -6.33 -2.14 -1.47
C ALA A 207 -7.21 -3.26 -2.06
N ALA A 208 -6.95 -4.53 -1.73
CA ALA A 208 -7.76 -5.67 -2.17
C ALA A 208 -9.09 -5.76 -1.43
N GLY A 209 -9.05 -5.51 -0.12
CA GLY A 209 -10.20 -5.61 0.78
C GLY A 209 -11.43 -4.89 0.29
N PRO A 210 -11.39 -3.58 -0.02
CA PRO A 210 -12.56 -2.83 -0.46
C PRO A 210 -13.21 -3.38 -1.73
N ILE A 211 -12.39 -3.87 -2.67
CA ILE A 211 -12.90 -4.43 -3.93
C ILE A 211 -13.69 -5.71 -3.66
N GLY A 212 -13.11 -6.64 -2.89
CA GLY A 212 -13.79 -7.87 -2.50
C GLY A 212 -15.04 -7.62 -1.67
N ILE A 213 -15.00 -6.68 -0.72
CA ILE A 213 -16.16 -6.28 0.08
C ILE A 213 -17.27 -5.73 -0.81
N GLY A 214 -16.94 -4.83 -1.75
CA GLY A 214 -17.93 -4.25 -2.66
C GLY A 214 -18.59 -5.30 -3.54
N GLN A 215 -17.85 -6.27 -4.05
CA GLN A 215 -18.41 -7.42 -4.79
C GLN A 215 -19.38 -8.22 -3.93
N ALA A 216 -19.01 -8.53 -2.67
CA ALA A 216 -19.86 -9.25 -1.74
C ALA A 216 -21.14 -8.47 -1.38
N ILE A 217 -21.06 -7.14 -1.23
CA ILE A 217 -22.23 -6.28 -0.99
C ILE A 217 -23.22 -6.38 -2.15
N VAL A 218 -22.75 -6.31 -3.40
CA VAL A 218 -23.58 -6.41 -4.60
C VAL A 218 -24.23 -7.79 -4.70
N GLU A 219 -23.46 -8.85 -4.54
CA GLU A 219 -23.95 -10.24 -4.60
C GLU A 219 -24.99 -10.54 -3.53
N ALA A 220 -24.83 -9.98 -2.33
CA ALA A 220 -25.78 -10.13 -1.24
C ALA A 220 -27.04 -9.24 -1.38
N GLY A 221 -27.10 -8.39 -2.41
CA GLY A 221 -28.22 -7.43 -2.60
C GLY A 221 -28.27 -6.36 -1.51
N LYS A 222 -27.12 -5.99 -0.92
CA LYS A 222 -27.01 -5.06 0.21
C LYS A 222 -26.50 -3.67 -0.19
N GLN A 223 -26.38 -3.39 -1.49
CA GLN A 223 -26.06 -2.05 -1.98
C GLN A 223 -27.09 -1.03 -1.47
N GLY A 224 -26.61 0.09 -0.93
CA GLY A 224 -27.46 1.11 -0.28
C GLY A 224 -27.89 0.77 1.14
N LYS A 225 -27.62 -0.44 1.64
CA LYS A 225 -27.92 -0.89 3.01
C LYS A 225 -26.67 -1.04 3.87
N VAL A 226 -25.56 -1.45 3.26
CA VAL A 226 -24.24 -1.57 3.89
C VAL A 226 -23.31 -0.57 3.21
N THR A 227 -22.75 0.34 3.99
CA THR A 227 -21.84 1.38 3.52
C THR A 227 -20.41 0.85 3.48
N LEU A 228 -19.73 1.01 2.36
CA LEU A 228 -18.31 0.77 2.20
C LEU A 228 -17.58 2.11 2.10
N VAL A 229 -16.64 2.36 3.00
CA VAL A 229 -15.62 3.36 2.81
C VAL A 229 -14.32 2.63 2.49
N GLY A 230 -13.85 2.83 1.26
CA GLY A 230 -12.73 2.07 0.71
C GLY A 230 -11.36 2.64 1.05
N LEU A 231 -10.37 2.02 0.46
CA LEU A 231 -8.98 2.40 0.49
C LEU A 231 -8.43 2.40 -0.94
N ASP A 232 -7.54 3.35 -1.22
CA ASP A 232 -6.84 3.52 -2.48
C ASP A 232 -7.72 3.87 -3.69
N ASN A 233 -7.13 3.86 -4.87
CA ASN A 233 -7.70 4.42 -6.10
C ASN A 233 -7.60 3.47 -7.31
N LEU A 234 -7.63 2.16 -7.06
CA LEU A 234 -7.68 1.20 -8.14
C LEU A 234 -8.90 1.45 -9.04
N PRO A 235 -8.85 1.16 -10.34
CA PRO A 235 -9.97 1.40 -11.26
C PRO A 235 -11.29 0.83 -10.76
N GLU A 236 -11.28 -0.39 -10.24
CA GLU A 236 -12.46 -1.05 -9.67
C GLU A 236 -13.02 -0.29 -8.46
N MET A 237 -12.15 0.27 -7.61
CA MET A 237 -12.57 1.08 -6.46
C MET A 237 -13.25 2.37 -6.91
N LEU A 238 -12.68 3.04 -7.91
CA LEU A 238 -13.27 4.25 -8.50
C LEU A 238 -14.63 3.96 -9.13
N ASP A 239 -14.77 2.83 -9.83
CA ASP A 239 -16.04 2.40 -10.40
C ASP A 239 -17.09 2.10 -9.33
N MET A 240 -16.70 1.51 -8.21
CA MET A 240 -17.59 1.29 -7.07
C MET A 240 -18.12 2.60 -6.48
N ILE A 241 -17.30 3.65 -6.42
CA ILE A 241 -17.74 4.99 -5.98
C ILE A 241 -18.71 5.59 -7.01
N ARG A 242 -18.37 5.55 -8.30
CA ARG A 242 -19.23 6.05 -9.39
C ARG A 242 -20.61 5.39 -9.39
N ASN A 243 -20.63 4.08 -9.18
CA ASN A 243 -21.84 3.25 -9.22
C ASN A 243 -22.60 3.20 -7.87
N GLY A 244 -22.10 3.85 -6.83
CA GLY A 244 -22.74 3.91 -5.51
C GLY A 244 -22.67 2.61 -4.71
N VAL A 245 -21.75 1.70 -5.04
CA VAL A 245 -21.42 0.51 -4.23
C VAL A 245 -20.60 0.93 -3.01
N ALA A 246 -19.66 1.84 -3.19
CA ALA A 246 -18.90 2.49 -2.12
C ALA A 246 -19.27 3.96 -2.00
N ASP A 247 -19.23 4.50 -0.77
CA ASP A 247 -19.44 5.91 -0.50
C ASP A 247 -18.23 6.76 -0.94
N SER A 248 -17.06 6.31 -0.61
CA SER A 248 -15.80 7.07 -0.77
C SER A 248 -14.60 6.14 -0.60
N SER A 249 -13.39 6.70 -0.80
CA SER A 249 -12.13 6.01 -0.53
C SER A 249 -11.08 6.98 0.00
N SER A 250 -10.28 6.52 0.95
CA SER A 250 -9.06 7.20 1.38
C SER A 250 -7.87 6.59 0.63
N ALA A 251 -7.21 7.38 -0.22
CA ALA A 251 -6.25 6.87 -1.18
C ALA A 251 -4.80 7.26 -0.85
N SER A 252 -3.89 6.30 -0.99
CA SER A 252 -2.45 6.55 -1.13
C SER A 252 -2.11 6.94 -2.57
N GLN A 253 -0.82 7.16 -2.84
CA GLN A 253 -0.31 7.62 -4.14
C GLN A 253 0.73 6.62 -4.68
N PRO A 254 0.32 5.45 -5.19
CA PRO A 254 1.26 4.39 -5.60
C PRO A 254 2.23 4.82 -6.70
N GLU A 255 1.77 5.60 -7.70
CA GLU A 255 2.65 6.13 -8.74
C GLU A 255 3.74 7.04 -8.17
N LEU A 256 3.38 7.91 -7.21
CA LEU A 256 4.36 8.77 -6.53
C LEU A 256 5.33 7.96 -5.67
N GLN A 257 4.86 6.90 -5.02
CA GLN A 257 5.75 6.03 -4.26
C GLN A 257 6.79 5.35 -5.16
N GLY A 258 6.38 4.85 -6.31
CA GLY A 258 7.30 4.29 -7.31
C GLY A 258 8.27 5.33 -7.88
N TYR A 259 7.75 6.49 -8.26
CA TYR A 259 8.55 7.59 -8.79
C TYR A 259 9.64 8.04 -7.79
N TRP A 260 9.25 8.34 -6.56
CA TRP A 260 10.19 8.80 -5.54
C TRP A 260 11.11 7.70 -5.03
N SER A 261 10.72 6.44 -5.10
CA SER A 261 11.65 5.32 -4.84
C SER A 261 12.84 5.34 -5.80
N VAL A 262 12.58 5.47 -7.10
CA VAL A 262 13.65 5.55 -8.11
C VAL A 262 14.47 6.82 -7.98
N MET A 263 13.83 7.98 -7.77
CA MET A 263 14.54 9.24 -7.58
C MET A 263 15.45 9.22 -6.33
N THR A 264 15.00 8.59 -5.26
CA THR A 264 15.78 8.45 -4.03
C THR A 264 16.93 7.47 -4.19
N LEU A 265 16.72 6.33 -4.85
CA LEU A 265 17.80 5.39 -5.21
C LEU A 265 18.84 6.06 -6.10
N TRP A 266 18.41 6.85 -7.07
CA TRP A 266 19.32 7.65 -7.90
C TRP A 266 20.15 8.61 -7.06
N ALA A 267 19.52 9.36 -6.15
CA ALA A 267 20.22 10.29 -5.26
C ALA A 267 21.26 9.55 -4.41
N GLN A 268 20.92 8.41 -3.81
CA GLN A 268 21.85 7.58 -3.04
C GLN A 268 22.99 7.06 -3.91
N ALA A 269 22.70 6.53 -5.10
CA ALA A 269 23.71 5.98 -6.01
C ALA A 269 24.71 7.04 -6.53
N THR A 270 24.24 8.29 -6.65
CA THR A 270 25.07 9.43 -7.08
C THR A 270 25.68 10.22 -5.90
N GLY A 271 25.40 9.81 -4.66
CA GLY A 271 25.97 10.42 -3.45
C GLY A 271 25.30 11.74 -3.04
N ALA A 272 24.09 11.99 -3.52
CA ALA A 272 23.29 13.13 -3.04
C ALA A 272 22.62 12.79 -1.69
N PRO A 273 22.39 13.80 -0.83
CA PRO A 273 21.70 13.59 0.43
C PRO A 273 20.22 13.22 0.19
N VAL A 274 19.70 12.34 1.05
CA VAL A 274 18.30 11.91 1.02
C VAL A 274 17.67 12.07 2.41
N PRO A 275 16.37 12.41 2.50
CA PRO A 275 15.68 12.44 3.79
C PRO A 275 15.43 11.03 4.32
N GLY A 276 15.13 10.90 5.60
CA GLY A 276 14.74 9.62 6.20
C GLY A 276 13.33 9.17 5.81
N TYR A 277 12.45 10.12 5.49
CA TYR A 277 11.06 9.86 5.10
C TYR A 277 10.60 10.83 3.99
N ILE A 278 9.85 10.29 3.05
CA ILE A 278 9.18 11.06 2.00
C ILE A 278 7.68 10.75 2.07
N ASP A 279 6.89 11.75 2.45
CA ASP A 279 5.44 11.67 2.48
C ASP A 279 4.87 11.95 1.09
N THR A 280 4.16 10.99 0.52
CA THR A 280 3.47 11.12 -0.77
C THR A 280 2.04 11.63 -0.64
N GLY A 281 1.55 11.80 0.58
CA GLY A 281 0.22 12.32 0.89
C GLY A 281 -0.91 11.31 0.71
N ASN A 282 -2.10 11.72 1.18
CA ASN A 282 -3.36 10.99 1.05
C ASN A 282 -4.38 11.84 0.30
N ALA A 283 -5.25 11.20 -0.48
CA ALA A 283 -6.39 11.83 -1.13
C ALA A 283 -7.69 11.23 -0.62
N PHE A 284 -8.73 12.04 -0.49
CA PHE A 284 -10.08 11.59 -0.18
C PHE A 284 -10.95 11.63 -1.44
N LEU A 285 -11.40 10.46 -1.87
CA LEU A 285 -12.11 10.26 -3.13
C LEU A 285 -13.61 10.06 -2.88
N THR A 286 -14.41 10.87 -3.54
CA THR A 286 -15.87 10.82 -3.49
C THR A 286 -16.45 10.82 -4.90
N LYS A 287 -17.75 10.61 -5.04
CA LYS A 287 -18.43 10.67 -6.33
C LYS A 287 -18.21 12.00 -7.07
N GLU A 288 -17.97 13.08 -6.32
CA GLU A 288 -17.78 14.41 -6.87
C GLU A 288 -16.43 14.62 -7.54
N ASN A 289 -15.38 13.86 -7.11
CA ASN A 289 -14.00 14.07 -7.58
C ASN A 289 -13.34 12.87 -8.27
N VAL A 290 -14.00 11.71 -8.36
CA VAL A 290 -13.45 10.54 -9.07
C VAL A 290 -13.58 10.63 -10.61
N GLY A 291 -14.21 11.68 -11.13
CA GLY A 291 -14.44 11.86 -12.55
C GLY A 291 -15.50 10.89 -13.11
N ASN A 292 -15.82 11.07 -14.39
CA ASN A 292 -16.78 10.22 -15.12
C ASN A 292 -16.06 9.12 -15.87
#